data_10096fd819c55b3f97dd2f85bf33bec2
#
_entry.id   10096fd819c55b3f97dd2f85bf33bec2
#
_cell.length_a   1.000
_cell.length_b   1.000
_cell.length_c   1.000
_cell.angle_alpha   90.00
_cell.angle_beta   90.00
_cell.angle_gamma   90.00
#
_symmetry.space_group_name_H-M   'P 1'
#
loop_
_entity.id
_entity.type
_entity.pdbx_description
1 polymer ?
#
loop_
_entity_poly.entity_id
_entity_poly.type
_entity_poly.pdbx_seq_one_letter_code
_entity_poly.pdbx_strand_id
1 'polypeptide(L)'
;GLGDVYKRQIKDYKEDKPFCLFLPLGYPHPPYCVEDPWFSSIDRSVIPNRYQYKTWEDKPSLLKGIMDGQRMQDWTDERWNELRAVYLGMCARVDYQFGLLVNQLKENNLYDDTLIIFLSDHGDFTGDYNLVEKTQNTFQDCLTNVPLIIKPPKSENTLSGVSDTMIELIDIAGTIYDYSNIEPSYWHFGKSIKNFIEQKTDNHREEVFTEGGRLRLERQASENQSLQLPHGLYYPRVSLQGQEDEILMHTKATMCRNKKFKYIKSCLLYTSPSPRD
;
A
#
# COMPACT_ATOMS: atom_id res chain seq x y z
N GLY A 1 -11.10 -7.45 20.53
CA GLY A 1 -10.86 -6.79 19.22
C GLY A 1 -10.88 -7.78 18.07
N LEU A 2 -10.74 -7.30 16.84
CA LEU A 2 -10.70 -8.14 15.62
C LEU A 2 -9.71 -9.31 15.76
N GLY A 3 -8.52 -9.08 16.34
CA GLY A 3 -7.53 -10.13 16.58
C GLY A 3 -8.04 -11.29 17.42
N ASP A 4 -8.93 -11.04 18.38
CA ASP A 4 -9.48 -12.11 19.25
C ASP A 4 -10.51 -12.98 18.51
N VAL A 5 -11.24 -12.38 17.55
CA VAL A 5 -12.19 -13.12 16.69
C VAL A 5 -11.42 -14.11 15.82
N TYR A 6 -10.38 -13.66 15.13
CA TYR A 6 -9.59 -14.52 14.24
C TYR A 6 -8.79 -15.58 14.98
N LYS A 7 -8.29 -15.29 16.20
CA LYS A 7 -7.68 -16.29 17.07
C LYS A 7 -8.65 -17.42 17.40
N ARG A 8 -9.92 -17.08 17.70
CA ARG A 8 -10.96 -18.08 17.97
C ARG A 8 -11.26 -18.89 16.72
N GLN A 9 -11.37 -18.26 15.55
CA GLN A 9 -11.60 -18.96 14.29
C GLN A 9 -10.50 -19.99 14.00
N ILE A 10 -9.22 -19.64 14.16
CA ILE A 10 -8.11 -20.58 13.99
C ILE A 10 -8.17 -21.71 15.03
N LYS A 11 -8.41 -21.38 16.29
CA LYS A 11 -8.49 -22.36 17.39
C LYS A 11 -9.67 -23.33 17.23
N ASP A 12 -10.80 -22.82 16.77
CA ASP A 12 -12.05 -23.59 16.70
C ASP A 12 -12.22 -24.27 15.34
N TYR A 13 -11.29 -24.06 14.40
CA TYR A 13 -11.31 -24.71 13.10
C TYR A 13 -11.03 -26.23 13.27
N LYS A 14 -12.01 -27.05 12.93
CA LYS A 14 -11.99 -28.51 13.13
C LYS A 14 -12.23 -29.29 11.81
N GLU A 15 -12.33 -28.58 10.69
CA GLU A 15 -12.59 -29.25 9.41
C GLU A 15 -11.31 -29.83 8.82
N ASP A 16 -11.45 -30.95 8.13
CA ASP A 16 -10.36 -31.66 7.41
C ASP A 16 -10.07 -31.03 6.04
N LYS A 17 -10.26 -29.72 5.92
CA LYS A 17 -10.08 -28.97 4.67
C LYS A 17 -9.07 -27.85 4.84
N PRO A 18 -8.34 -27.46 3.80
CA PRO A 18 -7.56 -26.23 3.83
C PRO A 18 -8.45 -25.03 4.09
N PHE A 19 -7.97 -24.05 4.84
CA PHE A 19 -8.64 -22.78 5.02
C PHE A 19 -7.88 -21.64 4.32
N CYS A 20 -8.60 -20.59 3.98
CA CYS A 20 -8.03 -19.32 3.56
C CYS A 20 -8.54 -18.24 4.52
N LEU A 21 -7.63 -17.58 5.22
CA LEU A 21 -7.94 -16.47 6.10
C LEU A 21 -7.47 -15.16 5.47
N PHE A 22 -8.40 -14.30 5.09
CA PHE A 22 -8.11 -12.94 4.67
C PHE A 22 -8.44 -11.97 5.81
N LEU A 23 -7.42 -11.25 6.29
CA LEU A 23 -7.54 -10.35 7.44
C LEU A 23 -7.19 -8.92 7.05
N PRO A 24 -8.17 -8.08 6.68
CA PRO A 24 -7.96 -6.67 6.43
C PRO A 24 -7.82 -5.92 7.76
N LEU A 25 -6.61 -5.50 8.10
CA LEU A 25 -6.35 -4.65 9.26
C LEU A 25 -6.51 -3.18 8.86
N GLY A 26 -7.21 -2.40 9.68
CA GLY A 26 -7.50 -1.00 9.38
C GLY A 26 -6.31 -0.06 9.59
N TYR A 27 -5.37 -0.40 10.46
CA TYR A 27 -4.17 0.40 10.70
C TYR A 27 -3.07 0.06 9.66
N PRO A 28 -2.24 1.02 9.34
CA PRO A 28 -2.13 2.41 9.82
C PRO A 28 -2.96 3.45 9.04
N HIS A 29 -4.13 3.08 8.49
CA HIS A 29 -5.02 4.02 7.80
C HIS A 29 -5.50 5.15 8.74
N PRO A 30 -5.59 6.42 8.27
CA PRO A 30 -6.16 7.52 9.07
C PRO A 30 -7.57 7.20 9.61
N PRO A 31 -7.99 7.83 10.72
CA PRO A 31 -7.30 8.94 11.42
C PRO A 31 -6.03 8.47 12.16
N TYR A 32 -4.98 9.32 12.13
CA TYR A 32 -3.73 8.99 12.81
C TYR A 32 -3.92 9.10 14.32
N CYS A 33 -4.17 7.99 14.94
CA CYS A 33 -4.30 7.87 16.39
C CYS A 33 -4.02 6.43 16.83
N VAL A 34 -3.40 6.28 17.98
CA VAL A 34 -3.13 4.97 18.58
C VAL A 34 -3.12 5.11 20.09
N GLU A 35 -3.58 4.08 20.78
CA GLU A 35 -3.56 3.99 22.23
C GLU A 35 -2.19 3.56 22.79
N ASP A 36 -1.99 3.77 24.08
CA ASP A 36 -0.85 3.19 24.80
C ASP A 36 -0.97 1.65 24.89
N PRO A 37 0.15 0.95 24.88
CA PRO A 37 1.53 1.47 24.97
C PRO A 37 2.13 1.94 23.63
N TRP A 38 1.43 1.78 22.53
CA TRP A 38 1.95 2.05 21.18
C TRP A 38 2.26 3.53 20.96
N PHE A 39 1.41 4.41 21.51
CA PHE A 39 1.61 5.86 21.41
C PHE A 39 2.92 6.29 22.07
N SER A 40 3.17 5.82 23.31
CA SER A 40 4.35 6.21 24.08
C SER A 40 5.61 5.39 23.77
N SER A 41 5.49 4.26 23.06
CA SER A 41 6.61 3.38 22.74
C SER A 41 7.60 3.94 21.74
N ILE A 42 7.19 4.91 20.92
CA ILE A 42 8.03 5.48 19.86
C ILE A 42 8.82 6.66 20.41
N ASP A 43 10.13 6.55 20.40
CA ASP A 43 11.03 7.66 20.75
C ASP A 43 11.01 8.73 19.65
N ARG A 44 10.51 9.92 20.00
CA ARG A 44 10.41 11.07 19.07
C ARG A 44 11.75 11.60 18.61
N SER A 45 12.81 11.36 19.39
CA SER A 45 14.16 11.86 19.08
C SER A 45 14.84 11.13 17.93
N VAL A 46 14.38 9.90 17.62
CA VAL A 46 14.96 9.04 16.55
C VAL A 46 14.11 8.99 15.30
N ILE A 47 13.06 9.81 15.20
CA ILE A 47 12.21 9.85 13.99
C ILE A 47 13.04 10.28 12.78
N PRO A 48 13.06 9.50 11.69
CA PRO A 48 13.80 9.86 10.48
C PRO A 48 13.30 11.18 9.88
N ASN A 49 14.19 11.95 9.28
CA ASN A 49 13.82 13.16 8.57
C ASN A 49 12.85 12.86 7.43
N ARG A 50 11.89 13.78 7.24
CA ARG A 50 10.96 13.73 6.12
C ARG A 50 11.69 13.97 4.80
N TYR A 51 11.26 13.32 3.74
CA TYR A 51 11.67 13.72 2.41
C TYR A 51 10.92 14.98 1.98
N GLN A 52 11.65 15.98 1.48
CA GLN A 52 11.05 17.24 1.01
C GLN A 52 11.62 17.59 -0.36
N TYR A 53 10.78 18.19 -1.20
CA TYR A 53 11.28 18.83 -2.41
C TYR A 53 12.04 20.12 -2.03
N LYS A 54 13.21 20.31 -2.61
CA LYS A 54 13.95 21.56 -2.48
C LYS A 54 13.22 22.74 -3.12
N THR A 55 12.45 22.46 -4.17
CA THR A 55 11.60 23.41 -4.88
C THR A 55 10.39 22.67 -5.44
N TRP A 56 9.30 23.39 -5.64
CA TRP A 56 8.10 22.89 -6.34
C TRP A 56 8.14 23.16 -7.86
N GLU A 57 9.19 23.79 -8.34
CA GLU A 57 9.43 23.95 -9.78
C GLU A 57 9.55 22.58 -10.44
N ASP A 58 8.92 22.41 -11.59
CA ASP A 58 8.85 21.15 -12.34
C ASP A 58 8.26 19.95 -11.58
N LYS A 59 7.53 20.19 -10.49
CA LYS A 59 6.80 19.14 -9.77
C LYS A 59 5.36 19.05 -10.23
N PRO A 60 4.73 17.86 -10.12
CA PRO A 60 3.32 17.70 -10.48
C PRO A 60 2.43 18.71 -9.74
N SER A 61 1.64 19.48 -10.47
CA SER A 61 0.68 20.45 -9.92
C SER A 61 -0.32 19.80 -8.94
N LEU A 62 -0.67 18.53 -9.18
CA LEU A 62 -1.50 17.72 -8.31
C LEU A 62 -0.97 17.68 -6.87
N LEU A 63 0.31 17.37 -6.68
CA LEU A 63 0.89 17.27 -5.32
C LEU A 63 0.85 18.62 -4.60
N LYS A 64 1.14 19.71 -5.32
CA LYS A 64 1.04 21.05 -4.76
C LYS A 64 -0.39 21.41 -4.40
N GLY A 65 -1.35 21.10 -5.26
CA GLY A 65 -2.77 21.35 -5.01
C GLY A 65 -3.29 20.56 -3.80
N ILE A 66 -2.85 19.31 -3.61
CA ILE A 66 -3.19 18.51 -2.43
C ILE A 66 -2.57 19.15 -1.17
N MET A 67 -1.30 19.54 -1.21
CA MET A 67 -0.61 20.19 -0.10
C MET A 67 -1.34 21.48 0.32
N ASP A 68 -1.70 22.32 -0.64
CA ASP A 68 -2.44 23.55 -0.38
C ASP A 68 -3.83 23.26 0.21
N GLY A 69 -4.51 22.22 -0.27
CA GLY A 69 -5.81 21.78 0.26
C GLY A 69 -5.74 21.17 1.65
N GLN A 70 -4.66 20.48 2.00
CA GLN A 70 -4.44 19.93 3.35
C GLN A 70 -4.10 21.00 4.39
N ARG A 71 -3.68 22.20 3.96
CA ARG A 71 -3.40 23.38 4.83
C ARG A 71 -2.40 23.09 5.94
N MET A 72 -1.34 22.35 5.61
CA MET A 72 -0.29 21.95 6.57
C MET A 72 1.04 22.66 6.32
N GLN A 73 1.06 23.72 5.50
CA GLN A 73 2.27 24.43 5.11
C GLN A 73 3.03 25.03 6.31
N ASP A 74 2.27 25.46 7.33
CA ASP A 74 2.81 26.11 8.53
C ASP A 74 3.12 25.13 9.67
N TRP A 75 3.07 23.83 9.40
CA TRP A 75 3.42 22.85 10.41
C TRP A 75 4.92 22.85 10.67
N THR A 76 5.27 22.91 11.96
CA THR A 76 6.67 22.81 12.40
C THR A 76 7.18 21.37 12.27
N ASP A 77 8.50 21.21 12.29
CA ASP A 77 9.12 19.88 12.23
C ASP A 77 8.72 19.01 13.43
N GLU A 78 8.55 19.62 14.63
CA GLU A 78 8.09 18.89 15.82
C GLU A 78 6.68 18.33 15.60
N ARG A 79 5.78 19.08 14.96
CA ARG A 79 4.42 18.62 14.68
C ARG A 79 4.40 17.50 13.64
N TRP A 80 5.25 17.59 12.62
CA TRP A 80 5.44 16.51 11.66
C TRP A 80 6.04 15.26 12.29
N ASN A 81 7.02 15.42 13.18
CA ASN A 81 7.62 14.31 13.91
C ASN A 81 6.62 13.62 14.83
N GLU A 82 5.72 14.38 15.49
CA GLU A 82 4.64 13.80 16.29
C GLU A 82 3.68 12.96 15.42
N LEU A 83 3.25 13.47 14.25
CA LEU A 83 2.43 12.69 13.32
C LEU A 83 3.12 11.39 12.91
N ARG A 84 4.41 11.44 12.57
CA ARG A 84 5.21 10.27 12.19
C ARG A 84 5.37 9.29 13.34
N ALA A 85 5.56 9.77 14.56
CA ALA A 85 5.63 8.92 15.75
C ALA A 85 4.32 8.17 15.99
N VAL A 86 3.18 8.87 15.87
CA VAL A 86 1.86 8.24 15.97
C VAL A 86 1.69 7.17 14.88
N TYR A 87 2.04 7.46 13.63
CA TYR A 87 1.97 6.50 12.53
C TYR A 87 2.83 5.26 12.79
N LEU A 88 4.06 5.43 13.27
CA LEU A 88 4.93 4.32 13.66
C LEU A 88 4.35 3.51 14.82
N GLY A 89 3.70 4.15 15.78
CA GLY A 89 2.95 3.48 16.85
C GLY A 89 1.80 2.64 16.29
N MET A 90 1.06 3.15 15.31
CA MET A 90 0.02 2.38 14.60
C MET A 90 0.61 1.16 13.90
N CYS A 91 1.78 1.31 13.25
CA CYS A 91 2.51 0.18 12.63
C CYS A 91 2.93 -0.86 13.67
N ALA A 92 3.48 -0.43 14.82
CA ALA A 92 3.87 -1.33 15.90
C ALA A 92 2.67 -2.11 16.46
N ARG A 93 1.50 -1.48 16.52
CA ARG A 93 0.25 -2.16 16.91
C ARG A 93 -0.16 -3.25 15.90
N VAL A 94 -0.02 -2.99 14.61
CA VAL A 94 -0.28 -4.00 13.55
C VAL A 94 0.69 -5.16 13.66
N ASP A 95 1.98 -4.88 13.85
CA ASP A 95 3.02 -5.90 14.05
C ASP A 95 2.68 -6.82 15.25
N TYR A 96 2.30 -6.23 16.36
CA TYR A 96 1.83 -7.00 17.52
C TYR A 96 0.62 -7.88 17.18
N GLN A 97 -0.38 -7.35 16.48
CA GLN A 97 -1.57 -8.12 16.08
C GLN A 97 -1.19 -9.28 15.16
N PHE A 98 -0.29 -9.06 14.22
CA PHE A 98 0.25 -10.11 13.36
C PHE A 98 0.99 -11.18 14.17
N GLY A 99 1.81 -10.77 15.14
CA GLY A 99 2.50 -11.71 16.07
C GLY A 99 1.52 -12.60 16.83
N LEU A 100 0.37 -12.07 17.25
CA LEU A 100 -0.67 -12.88 17.91
C LEU A 100 -1.25 -13.97 17.00
N LEU A 101 -1.43 -13.69 15.71
CA LEU A 101 -1.91 -14.68 14.74
C LEU A 101 -0.86 -15.75 14.46
N VAL A 102 0.39 -15.35 14.28
CA VAL A 102 1.51 -16.28 14.09
C VAL A 102 1.63 -17.23 15.30
N ASN A 103 1.49 -16.71 16.51
CA ASN A 103 1.51 -17.54 17.72
C ASN A 103 0.36 -18.55 17.75
N GLN A 104 -0.85 -18.13 17.35
CA GLN A 104 -1.98 -19.06 17.26
C GLN A 104 -1.76 -20.17 16.23
N LEU A 105 -1.18 -19.88 15.08
CA LEU A 105 -0.82 -20.90 14.10
C LEU A 105 0.20 -21.90 14.69
N LYS A 106 1.20 -21.41 15.43
CA LYS A 106 2.19 -22.26 16.10
C LYS A 106 1.58 -23.13 17.18
N GLU A 107 0.74 -22.57 18.05
CA GLU A 107 0.05 -23.28 19.13
C GLU A 107 -0.89 -24.39 18.62
N ASN A 108 -1.42 -24.24 17.42
CA ASN A 108 -2.27 -25.23 16.78
C ASN A 108 -1.54 -26.15 15.77
N ASN A 109 -0.21 -26.11 15.71
CA ASN A 109 0.62 -26.87 14.76
C ASN A 109 0.30 -26.65 13.29
N LEU A 110 -0.19 -25.45 12.95
CA LEU A 110 -0.55 -25.07 11.58
C LEU A 110 0.54 -24.21 10.91
N TYR A 111 1.48 -23.67 11.68
CA TYR A 111 2.45 -22.69 11.18
C TYR A 111 3.32 -23.25 10.05
N ASP A 112 3.83 -24.46 10.18
CA ASP A 112 4.76 -25.03 9.22
C ASP A 112 4.10 -25.25 7.86
N ASP A 113 2.84 -25.68 7.83
CA ASP A 113 2.11 -25.99 6.60
C ASP A 113 1.31 -24.81 6.01
N THR A 114 1.34 -23.66 6.67
CA THR A 114 0.57 -22.48 6.22
C THR A 114 1.44 -21.55 5.38
N LEU A 115 0.94 -21.14 4.21
CA LEU A 115 1.42 -19.96 3.50
C LEU A 115 0.92 -18.70 4.24
N ILE A 116 1.84 -17.88 4.71
CA ILE A 116 1.52 -16.61 5.38
C ILE A 116 2.02 -15.47 4.50
N ILE A 117 1.14 -14.54 4.18
CA ILE A 117 1.47 -13.34 3.40
C ILE A 117 1.04 -12.12 4.22
N PHE A 118 1.99 -11.25 4.55
CA PHE A 118 1.75 -9.95 5.14
C PHE A 118 2.11 -8.88 4.11
N LEU A 119 1.18 -7.97 3.84
CA LEU A 119 1.38 -6.92 2.86
C LEU A 119 0.55 -5.66 3.18
N SER A 120 0.84 -4.55 2.49
CA SER A 120 -0.03 -3.39 2.41
C SER A 120 -0.50 -3.19 0.96
N ASP A 121 -1.70 -2.66 0.79
CA ASP A 121 -2.28 -2.33 -0.53
C ASP A 121 -1.64 -1.07 -1.15
N HIS A 122 -1.25 -0.09 -0.34
CA HIS A 122 -0.52 1.11 -0.69
C HIS A 122 0.23 1.63 0.54
N GLY A 123 1.12 2.57 0.34
CA GLY A 123 1.79 3.29 1.42
C GLY A 123 1.07 4.60 1.79
N ASP A 124 1.79 5.46 2.50
CA ASP A 124 1.31 6.74 3.00
C ASP A 124 2.45 7.77 2.95
N PHE A 125 2.13 9.02 2.65
CA PHE A 125 3.13 10.09 2.66
C PHE A 125 3.70 10.35 4.05
N THR A 126 2.86 10.30 5.06
CA THR A 126 3.24 10.46 6.48
C THR A 126 4.22 11.61 6.70
N GLY A 127 3.96 12.75 6.09
CA GLY A 127 4.76 13.96 6.15
C GLY A 127 5.79 14.13 5.04
N ASP A 128 6.13 13.10 4.28
CA ASP A 128 6.97 13.27 3.10
C ASP A 128 6.31 14.21 2.10
N TYR A 129 7.10 15.08 1.48
CA TYR A 129 6.64 16.13 0.57
C TYR A 129 5.65 17.13 1.20
N ASN A 130 5.59 17.23 2.53
CA ASN A 130 4.57 17.97 3.30
C ASN A 130 3.14 17.48 3.03
N LEU A 131 2.96 16.20 2.80
CA LEU A 131 1.69 15.54 2.53
C LEU A 131 1.39 14.47 3.56
N VAL A 132 0.10 14.17 3.71
CA VAL A 132 -0.41 13.04 4.47
C VAL A 132 -1.30 12.18 3.58
N GLU A 133 -1.55 10.95 4.01
CA GLU A 133 -2.35 9.97 3.28
C GLU A 133 -1.74 9.57 1.93
N LYS A 134 -2.56 9.35 0.95
CA LYS A 134 -2.22 8.80 -0.37
C LYS A 134 -2.88 9.60 -1.48
N THR A 135 -2.42 9.37 -2.69
CA THR A 135 -3.02 9.88 -3.92
C THR A 135 -3.37 8.71 -4.85
N GLN A 136 -4.27 8.94 -5.79
CA GLN A 136 -4.72 7.88 -6.71
C GLN A 136 -3.82 7.71 -7.93
N ASN A 137 -3.08 8.74 -8.32
CA ASN A 137 -2.36 8.80 -9.59
C ASN A 137 -0.97 9.44 -9.49
N THR A 138 -0.38 9.39 -8.28
CA THR A 138 1.03 9.71 -8.06
C THR A 138 1.76 8.47 -7.55
N PHE A 139 3.01 8.33 -7.91
CA PHE A 139 3.75 7.08 -7.75
C PHE A 139 5.07 7.28 -7.00
N GLN A 140 5.04 8.10 -5.94
CA GLN A 140 6.16 8.23 -5.01
C GLN A 140 6.42 6.89 -4.32
N ASP A 141 7.69 6.60 -4.03
CA ASP A 141 8.08 5.32 -3.44
C ASP A 141 7.41 5.07 -2.09
N CYS A 142 7.16 6.11 -1.30
CA CYS A 142 6.40 6.00 -0.05
C CYS A 142 4.96 5.50 -0.24
N LEU A 143 4.41 5.54 -1.46
CA LEU A 143 3.08 5.03 -1.78
C LEU A 143 3.10 3.66 -2.48
N THR A 144 4.12 3.41 -3.31
CA THR A 144 4.14 2.25 -4.21
C THR A 144 5.12 1.15 -3.79
N ASN A 145 6.11 1.46 -2.94
CA ASN A 145 7.02 0.48 -2.38
C ASN A 145 6.52 0.05 -1.00
N VAL A 146 5.61 -0.91 -0.99
CA VAL A 146 4.93 -1.39 0.22
C VAL A 146 5.63 -2.60 0.82
N PRO A 147 5.48 -2.86 2.14
CA PRO A 147 5.98 -4.07 2.75
C PRO A 147 5.32 -5.31 2.15
N LEU A 148 6.13 -6.34 1.92
CA LEU A 148 5.68 -7.67 1.55
C LEU A 148 6.54 -8.71 2.27
N ILE A 149 5.92 -9.52 3.09
CA ILE A 149 6.57 -10.64 3.79
C ILE A 149 5.83 -11.91 3.41
N ILE A 150 6.57 -12.91 2.91
CA ILE A 150 6.01 -14.21 2.54
C ILE A 150 6.73 -15.28 3.33
N LYS A 151 5.97 -16.06 4.11
CA LYS A 151 6.41 -17.31 4.73
C LYS A 151 5.69 -18.45 4.03
N PRO A 152 6.36 -19.19 3.14
CA PRO A 152 5.75 -20.36 2.48
C PRO A 152 5.58 -21.52 3.47
N PRO A 153 4.86 -22.57 3.09
CA PRO A 153 4.95 -23.86 3.77
C PRO A 153 6.40 -24.31 3.88
N LYS A 154 6.73 -25.04 4.94
CA LYS A 154 8.10 -25.48 5.23
C LYS A 154 8.65 -26.32 4.07
N SER A 155 9.83 -25.93 3.56
CA SER A 155 10.55 -26.61 2.49
C SER A 155 12.06 -26.48 2.73
N GLU A 156 12.84 -27.46 2.28
CA GLU A 156 14.31 -27.45 2.40
C GLU A 156 14.97 -26.36 1.53
N ASN A 157 14.31 -25.93 0.45
CA ASN A 157 14.87 -25.00 -0.55
C ASN A 157 14.25 -23.60 -0.50
N THR A 158 13.73 -23.18 0.64
CA THR A 158 13.11 -21.85 0.76
C THR A 158 14.17 -20.75 0.89
N LEU A 159 14.07 -19.72 0.07
CA LEU A 159 14.84 -18.48 0.22
C LEU A 159 14.54 -17.84 1.57
N SER A 160 15.56 -17.47 2.30
CA SER A 160 15.44 -16.77 3.59
C SER A 160 16.18 -15.45 3.54
N GLY A 161 15.57 -14.38 4.03
CA GLY A 161 16.17 -13.07 4.12
C GLY A 161 15.40 -12.00 3.34
N VAL A 162 16.07 -10.89 3.06
CA VAL A 162 15.51 -9.75 2.32
C VAL A 162 15.94 -9.83 0.86
N SER A 163 15.01 -9.56 -0.04
CA SER A 163 15.27 -9.50 -1.49
C SER A 163 14.86 -8.16 -2.07
N ASP A 164 15.61 -7.69 -3.05
CA ASP A 164 15.30 -6.51 -3.86
C ASP A 164 14.64 -6.85 -5.21
N THR A 165 14.15 -8.09 -5.34
CA THR A 165 13.46 -8.57 -6.54
C THR A 165 12.18 -7.77 -6.77
N MET A 166 11.97 -7.37 -8.03
CA MET A 166 10.79 -6.61 -8.43
C MET A 166 9.55 -7.49 -8.44
N ILE A 167 8.51 -7.05 -7.72
CA ILE A 167 7.24 -7.77 -7.53
C ILE A 167 6.09 -6.78 -7.67
N GLU A 168 4.97 -7.22 -8.22
CA GLU A 168 3.70 -6.50 -8.23
C GLU A 168 2.70 -7.14 -7.27
N LEU A 169 1.82 -6.36 -6.65
CA LEU A 169 0.78 -6.92 -5.77
C LEU A 169 -0.16 -7.88 -6.49
N ILE A 170 -0.33 -7.73 -7.79
CA ILE A 170 -1.12 -8.66 -8.62
C ILE A 170 -0.52 -10.08 -8.63
N ASP A 171 0.78 -10.24 -8.32
CA ASP A 171 1.48 -11.52 -8.27
C ASP A 171 1.05 -12.37 -7.06
N ILE A 172 0.45 -11.74 -6.05
CA ILE A 172 -0.02 -12.42 -4.84
C ILE A 172 -1.10 -13.45 -5.18
N ALA A 173 -2.07 -13.09 -6.02
CA ALA A 173 -3.11 -14.03 -6.43
C ALA A 173 -2.52 -15.25 -7.17
N GLY A 174 -1.64 -15.02 -8.14
CA GLY A 174 -0.95 -16.10 -8.85
C GLY A 174 -0.11 -17.00 -7.91
N THR A 175 0.49 -16.39 -6.89
CA THR A 175 1.27 -17.13 -5.88
C THR A 175 0.37 -18.00 -5.00
N ILE A 176 -0.77 -17.48 -4.56
CA ILE A 176 -1.75 -18.26 -3.78
C ILE A 176 -2.27 -19.43 -4.58
N TYR A 177 -2.65 -19.22 -5.85
CA TYR A 177 -3.11 -20.30 -6.73
C TYR A 177 -2.07 -21.39 -6.88
N ASP A 178 -0.82 -21.03 -7.11
CA ASP A 178 0.28 -21.97 -7.31
C ASP A 178 0.58 -22.79 -6.05
N TYR A 179 0.63 -22.18 -4.86
CA TYR A 179 0.81 -22.90 -3.60
C TYR A 179 -0.40 -23.75 -3.23
N SER A 180 -1.60 -23.39 -3.67
CA SER A 180 -2.84 -24.13 -3.40
C SER A 180 -3.15 -25.20 -4.45
N ASN A 181 -2.34 -25.32 -5.51
CA ASN A 181 -2.59 -26.15 -6.68
C ASN A 181 -3.97 -25.91 -7.31
N ILE A 182 -4.36 -24.63 -7.38
CA ILE A 182 -5.62 -24.19 -8.00
C ILE A 182 -5.29 -23.59 -9.36
N GLU A 183 -5.92 -24.14 -10.42
CA GLU A 183 -5.87 -23.54 -11.74
C GLU A 183 -6.96 -22.47 -11.85
N PRO A 184 -6.61 -21.18 -12.07
CA PRO A 184 -7.60 -20.12 -12.18
C PRO A 184 -8.44 -20.30 -13.45
N SER A 185 -9.77 -20.12 -13.34
CA SER A 185 -10.70 -20.23 -14.47
C SER A 185 -10.75 -18.98 -15.36
N TYR A 186 -9.92 -17.99 -15.07
CA TYR A 186 -9.85 -16.72 -15.80
C TYR A 186 -8.40 -16.32 -16.05
N TRP A 187 -8.20 -15.49 -17.07
CA TRP A 187 -6.89 -14.97 -17.40
C TRP A 187 -6.51 -13.79 -16.49
N HIS A 188 -5.26 -13.74 -16.01
CA HIS A 188 -4.73 -12.68 -15.17
C HIS A 188 -3.26 -12.40 -15.49
N PHE A 189 -2.80 -11.18 -15.14
CA PHE A 189 -1.41 -10.74 -15.37
C PHE A 189 -0.44 -11.10 -14.24
N GLY A 190 -0.95 -11.55 -13.10
CA GLY A 190 -0.11 -11.92 -11.96
C GLY A 190 0.76 -13.14 -12.28
N LYS A 191 2.02 -13.08 -11.86
CA LYS A 191 2.98 -14.17 -11.97
C LYS A 191 3.23 -14.76 -10.59
N SER A 192 3.23 -16.09 -10.45
CA SER A 192 3.59 -16.71 -9.18
C SER A 192 5.04 -16.41 -8.80
N ILE A 193 5.25 -16.02 -7.55
CA ILE A 193 6.57 -15.78 -6.96
C ILE A 193 7.19 -17.10 -6.44
N LYS A 194 6.44 -18.20 -6.44
CA LYS A 194 6.83 -19.48 -5.84
C LYS A 194 8.20 -19.97 -6.35
N ASN A 195 8.44 -19.96 -7.64
CA ASN A 195 9.72 -20.42 -8.21
C ASN A 195 10.91 -19.59 -7.73
N PHE A 196 10.74 -18.28 -7.50
CA PHE A 196 11.75 -17.44 -6.91
C PHE A 196 11.98 -17.78 -5.44
N ILE A 197 10.89 -17.91 -4.65
CA ILE A 197 10.96 -18.29 -3.23
C ILE A 197 11.62 -19.65 -3.04
N GLU A 198 11.35 -20.62 -3.91
CA GLU A 198 11.92 -21.98 -3.88
C GLU A 198 13.29 -22.05 -4.58
N GLN A 199 13.92 -20.93 -4.87
CA GLN A 199 15.26 -20.82 -5.47
C GLN A 199 15.40 -21.56 -6.82
N LYS A 200 14.33 -21.66 -7.58
CA LYS A 200 14.33 -22.24 -8.94
C LYS A 200 14.67 -21.22 -10.01
N THR A 201 14.59 -19.93 -9.67
CA THR A 201 14.94 -18.79 -10.52
C THR A 201 15.61 -17.71 -9.68
N ASP A 202 16.53 -16.97 -10.29
CA ASP A 202 17.27 -15.89 -9.62
C ASP A 202 16.54 -14.54 -9.67
N ASN A 203 15.50 -14.41 -10.52
CA ASN A 203 14.74 -13.19 -10.71
C ASN A 203 13.26 -13.52 -10.95
N HIS A 204 12.39 -12.54 -10.73
CA HIS A 204 10.96 -12.66 -10.96
C HIS A 204 10.48 -11.73 -12.08
N ARG A 205 10.67 -10.41 -11.94
CA ARG A 205 10.33 -9.40 -12.93
C ARG A 205 11.52 -8.46 -13.16
N GLU A 206 11.72 -8.03 -14.39
CA GLU A 206 12.67 -6.98 -14.73
C GLU A 206 12.04 -5.60 -14.56
N GLU A 207 10.73 -5.51 -14.80
CA GLU A 207 9.93 -4.29 -14.74
C GLU A 207 8.63 -4.57 -14.00
N VAL A 208 8.13 -3.55 -13.31
CA VAL A 208 6.85 -3.56 -12.60
C VAL A 208 5.99 -2.37 -13.00
N PHE A 209 4.68 -2.57 -12.97
CA PHE A 209 3.71 -1.58 -13.34
C PHE A 209 2.81 -1.21 -12.15
N THR A 210 2.42 0.06 -12.10
CA THR A 210 1.42 0.56 -11.18
C THR A 210 0.49 1.47 -11.95
N GLU A 211 -0.81 1.27 -11.78
CA GLU A 211 -1.83 2.10 -12.39
C GLU A 211 -2.65 2.81 -11.31
N GLY A 212 -3.06 4.03 -11.61
CA GLY A 212 -3.88 4.82 -10.71
C GLY A 212 -4.69 5.88 -11.45
N GLY A 213 -5.52 6.60 -10.69
CA GLY A 213 -6.42 7.59 -11.26
C GLY A 213 -7.63 6.99 -11.97
N ARG A 214 -8.33 7.80 -12.76
CA ARG A 214 -9.60 7.45 -13.40
C ARG A 214 -9.70 8.02 -14.81
N LEU A 215 -10.50 7.39 -15.64
CA LEU A 215 -10.89 7.92 -16.93
C LEU A 215 -11.93 9.05 -16.73
N ARG A 216 -11.93 10.03 -17.64
CA ARG A 216 -12.80 11.22 -17.57
C ARG A 216 -14.29 10.88 -17.42
N LEU A 217 -14.75 9.76 -17.96
CA LEU A 217 -16.16 9.34 -17.96
C LEU A 217 -16.49 8.37 -16.80
N GLU A 218 -15.51 7.93 -16.02
CA GLU A 218 -15.75 7.09 -14.87
C GLU A 218 -16.39 7.91 -13.74
N ARG A 219 -17.46 7.36 -13.14
CA ARG A 219 -18.07 7.98 -11.96
C ARG A 219 -17.01 8.09 -10.87
N GLN A 220 -16.82 9.30 -10.39
CA GLN A 220 -16.05 9.54 -9.18
C GLN A 220 -16.79 8.86 -8.02
N ALA A 221 -16.15 7.93 -7.31
CA ALA A 221 -16.79 7.30 -6.17
C ALA A 221 -17.10 8.38 -5.13
N SER A 222 -18.36 8.59 -4.85
CA SER A 222 -18.99 9.28 -3.71
C SER A 222 -18.18 10.39 -2.99
N GLU A 223 -17.33 11.11 -3.69
CA GLU A 223 -16.55 12.22 -3.12
C GLU A 223 -17.44 13.39 -2.68
N ASN A 224 -18.69 13.44 -3.14
CA ASN A 224 -19.71 14.38 -2.67
C ASN A 224 -19.96 14.31 -1.15
N GLN A 225 -19.72 13.18 -0.52
CA GLN A 225 -19.87 13.04 0.94
C GLN A 225 -18.77 13.79 1.71
N SER A 226 -17.59 13.96 1.13
CA SER A 226 -16.48 14.64 1.77
C SER A 226 -16.64 16.16 1.82
N LEU A 227 -17.43 16.74 0.93
CA LEU A 227 -17.81 18.17 0.97
C LEU A 227 -18.61 18.53 2.25
N GLN A 228 -19.26 17.56 2.86
CA GLN A 228 -20.08 17.73 4.04
C GLN A 228 -19.35 17.48 5.36
N LEU A 229 -18.11 16.98 5.31
CA LEU A 229 -17.33 16.70 6.51
C LEU A 229 -16.53 17.94 6.94
N PRO A 230 -16.58 18.30 8.25
CA PRO A 230 -15.97 19.53 8.76
C PRO A 230 -14.43 19.54 8.69
N HIS A 231 -13.78 18.43 8.42
CA HIS A 231 -12.35 18.30 8.26
C HIS A 231 -12.04 17.98 6.80
N GLY A 232 -11.68 18.98 6.02
CA GLY A 232 -11.25 18.84 4.63
C GLY A 232 -9.97 18.03 4.41
N LEU A 233 -9.54 17.23 5.41
CA LEU A 233 -8.33 16.40 5.33
C LEU A 233 -8.48 15.23 4.36
N TYR A 234 -9.67 14.66 4.25
CA TYR A 234 -9.88 13.45 3.48
C TYR A 234 -9.83 13.67 1.96
N TYR A 235 -10.27 14.85 1.48
CA TYR A 235 -10.35 15.08 0.04
C TYR A 235 -10.06 16.53 -0.35
N PRO A 236 -8.82 17.01 -0.23
CA PRO A 236 -8.45 18.25 -0.90
C PRO A 236 -8.72 18.20 -2.40
N ARG A 237 -8.82 16.98 -2.95
CA ARG A 237 -9.22 16.69 -4.33
C ARG A 237 -10.60 17.21 -4.70
N VAL A 238 -11.55 17.18 -3.77
CA VAL A 238 -12.93 17.67 -4.03
C VAL A 238 -12.96 19.19 -4.17
N SER A 239 -12.12 19.91 -3.43
CA SER A 239 -12.01 21.37 -3.59
C SER A 239 -11.33 21.78 -4.91
N LEU A 240 -10.70 20.84 -5.56
CA LEU A 240 -10.13 21.01 -6.89
C LEU A 240 -11.15 20.65 -8.01
N GLN A 241 -12.34 20.07 -7.68
CA GLN A 241 -13.42 19.77 -8.60
C GLN A 241 -14.16 21.06 -8.93
N GLY A 242 -14.05 21.61 -10.10
CA GLY A 242 -14.69 22.83 -10.54
C GLY A 242 -13.79 23.81 -11.28
N GLN A 243 -12.51 23.48 -11.37
CA GLN A 243 -11.56 24.22 -12.20
C GLN A 243 -11.31 23.45 -13.51
N GLU A 244 -11.16 24.12 -14.63
CA GLU A 244 -10.95 23.44 -15.93
C GLU A 244 -9.72 22.54 -15.95
N ASP A 245 -8.68 22.88 -15.18
CA ASP A 245 -7.46 22.07 -15.01
C ASP A 245 -7.64 20.83 -14.11
N GLU A 246 -8.78 20.70 -13.48
CA GLU A 246 -9.11 19.64 -12.52
C GLU A 246 -9.19 18.26 -13.15
N ILE A 247 -9.69 18.19 -14.38
CA ILE A 247 -9.71 16.95 -15.17
C ILE A 247 -8.29 16.41 -15.35
N LEU A 248 -7.29 17.30 -15.36
CA LEU A 248 -5.88 16.98 -15.48
C LEU A 248 -5.32 16.28 -14.23
N MET A 249 -5.88 16.59 -13.06
CA MET A 249 -5.35 16.11 -11.78
C MET A 249 -5.83 14.71 -11.39
N HIS A 250 -6.95 14.25 -11.96
CA HIS A 250 -7.56 12.96 -11.61
C HIS A 250 -7.44 11.91 -12.71
N THR A 251 -6.76 12.20 -13.79
CA THR A 251 -6.65 11.29 -14.92
C THR A 251 -5.90 10.03 -14.57
N LYS A 252 -6.25 8.99 -15.30
CA LYS A 252 -5.53 7.73 -15.25
C LYS A 252 -4.05 7.96 -15.58
N ALA A 253 -3.18 7.35 -14.81
CA ALA A 253 -1.75 7.35 -15.04
C ALA A 253 -1.19 5.95 -14.83
N THR A 254 -0.15 5.62 -15.56
CA THR A 254 0.56 4.35 -15.47
C THR A 254 2.04 4.63 -15.22
N MET A 255 2.60 3.95 -14.26
CA MET A 255 4.03 3.90 -14.00
C MET A 255 4.60 2.57 -14.47
N CYS A 256 5.72 2.61 -15.17
CA CYS A 256 6.63 1.48 -15.39
C CYS A 256 7.93 1.77 -14.64
N ARG A 257 8.41 0.79 -13.87
CA ARG A 257 9.63 0.93 -13.08
C ARG A 257 10.51 -0.29 -13.22
N ASN A 258 11.81 -0.06 -13.30
CA ASN A 258 12.85 -1.07 -13.08
C ASN A 258 13.82 -0.60 -11.97
N LYS A 259 14.90 -1.33 -11.73
CA LYS A 259 15.88 -0.99 -10.69
C LYS A 259 16.58 0.37 -10.88
N LYS A 260 16.58 0.92 -12.09
CA LYS A 260 17.32 2.16 -12.42
C LYS A 260 16.41 3.33 -12.74
N PHE A 261 15.27 3.08 -13.38
CA PHE A 261 14.40 4.11 -13.94
C PHE A 261 12.94 3.91 -13.51
N LYS A 262 12.25 5.03 -13.41
CA LYS A 262 10.81 5.13 -13.23
C LYS A 262 10.25 6.05 -14.31
N TYR A 263 9.38 5.52 -15.14
CA TYR A 263 8.68 6.26 -16.18
C TYR A 263 7.18 6.32 -15.85
N ILE A 264 6.61 7.52 -15.89
CA ILE A 264 5.19 7.75 -15.60
C ILE A 264 4.55 8.40 -16.81
N LYS A 265 3.41 7.85 -17.26
CA LYS A 265 2.61 8.40 -18.34
C LYS A 265 1.20 8.68 -17.84
N SER A 266 0.75 9.93 -17.96
CA SER A 266 -0.63 10.34 -17.70
C SER A 266 -1.47 10.28 -18.97
N CYS A 267 -2.72 9.83 -18.88
CA CYS A 267 -3.64 9.69 -20.01
C CYS A 267 -4.04 11.00 -20.70
N LEU A 268 -3.77 12.14 -20.10
CA LEU A 268 -4.09 13.43 -20.71
C LEU A 268 -3.26 13.80 -21.94
N LEU A 269 -2.13 13.13 -22.11
CA LEU A 269 -1.35 13.31 -23.34
C LEU A 269 -2.01 12.67 -24.58
N TYR A 270 -3.21 12.09 -24.44
CA TYR A 270 -3.99 11.49 -25.52
C TYR A 270 -5.13 12.35 -26.07
N THR A 271 -5.15 13.65 -25.83
CA THR A 271 -6.10 14.55 -26.48
C THR A 271 -5.64 15.04 -27.87
N SER A 272 -4.46 14.62 -28.31
CA SER A 272 -4.10 14.76 -29.73
C SER A 272 -4.73 13.60 -30.51
N PRO A 273 -5.51 13.86 -31.56
CA PRO A 273 -6.02 12.78 -32.40
C PRO A 273 -4.85 11.95 -32.89
N SER A 274 -4.98 10.66 -32.76
CA SER A 274 -4.01 9.71 -33.31
C SER A 274 -3.89 9.99 -34.82
N PRO A 275 -2.69 10.10 -35.38
CA PRO A 275 -2.55 10.22 -36.84
C PRO A 275 -2.81 8.90 -37.57
N ARG A 276 -3.68 8.08 -37.03
CA ARG A 276 -4.08 6.80 -37.60
C ARG A 276 -5.60 6.75 -37.76
N ASP A 277 -6.11 7.66 -38.57
CA ASP A 277 -7.39 7.54 -39.26
C ASP A 277 -7.19 8.05 -40.69
#